data_187fce723adcd83f93f48f6f12600871
#
_entry.id   187fce723adcd83f93f48f6f12600871
#
_cell.length_a   1.000
_cell.length_b   1.000
_cell.length_c   1.000
_cell.angle_alpha   90.00
_cell.angle_beta   90.00
_cell.angle_gamma   90.00
#
_symmetry.space_group_name_H-M   'P 1'
#
loop_
_entity.id
_entity.type
_entity.pdbx_description
1 polymer ?
#
loop_
_entity_poly.entity_id
_entity_poly.type
_entity_poly.pdbx_seq_one_letter_code
_entity_poly.pdbx_strand_id
1 'polypeptide(L)'
;RKQIVKQKWRDLLKGVSVKYTESVYIVLMGIEAQTDVHYSMPVKTMIYDAMNYGEQVNEAKKQHQKNKDYKSSDEFLSGFTLEDRLTPVITITLYLGTKNWDGPRSLVEMMPHMDERFRPFINDYRINLLNPLEITDFSKFKTGLRPLFEVLKNASDEGKLNDLITKDETFTRVDVETVAAINLFVGTD
;
A
#
# COMPACT_ATOMS: atom_id res chain seq x y z
N ARG A 1 -11.14 19.26 -26.52
CA ARG A 1 -11.35 18.05 -25.67
C ARG A 1 -10.98 18.44 -24.25
N LYS A 2 -11.97 18.59 -23.36
CA LYS A 2 -11.73 18.70 -21.92
C LYS A 2 -11.19 17.36 -21.42
N GLN A 3 -9.92 17.30 -21.02
CA GLN A 3 -9.41 16.19 -20.23
C GLN A 3 -10.08 16.27 -18.86
N ILE A 4 -11.02 15.36 -18.63
CA ILE A 4 -11.53 15.11 -17.29
C ILE A 4 -10.43 14.31 -16.57
N VAL A 5 -9.57 15.01 -15.86
CA VAL A 5 -8.68 14.36 -14.90
C VAL A 5 -9.58 13.81 -13.80
N LYS A 6 -9.94 12.54 -13.89
CA LYS A 6 -10.58 11.84 -12.78
C LYS A 6 -9.56 11.79 -11.66
N GLN A 7 -9.75 12.62 -10.65
CA GLN A 7 -8.95 12.57 -9.43
C GLN A 7 -9.19 11.19 -8.80
N LYS A 8 -8.15 10.35 -8.80
CA LYS A 8 -8.19 9.04 -8.15
C LYS A 8 -7.81 9.25 -6.69
N TRP A 9 -8.67 8.82 -5.80
CA TRP A 9 -8.44 8.88 -4.36
C TRP A 9 -7.92 7.53 -3.87
N ARG A 10 -6.96 7.55 -2.98
CA ARG A 10 -6.56 6.39 -2.16
C ARG A 10 -7.51 6.26 -0.98
N ASP A 11 -7.61 5.03 -0.46
CA ASP A 11 -8.36 4.79 0.76
C ASP A 11 -7.73 5.53 1.95
N LEU A 12 -6.39 5.50 2.04
CA LEU A 12 -5.63 6.26 3.03
C LEU A 12 -4.25 6.65 2.49
N LEU A 13 -3.83 7.89 2.77
CA LEU A 13 -2.45 8.36 2.59
C LEU A 13 -2.02 9.15 3.82
N LYS A 14 -0.89 8.81 4.42
CA LYS A 14 -0.38 9.45 5.63
C LYS A 14 1.14 9.58 5.62
N GLY A 15 1.66 10.71 6.09
CA GLY A 15 3.07 10.85 6.44
C GLY A 15 3.37 10.05 7.72
N VAL A 16 4.37 9.18 7.66
CA VAL A 16 4.78 8.32 8.77
C VAL A 16 6.27 8.47 9.01
N SER A 17 6.65 8.63 10.28
CA SER A 17 8.05 8.56 10.69
C SER A 17 8.41 7.12 11.02
N VAL A 18 9.36 6.56 10.27
CA VAL A 18 9.85 5.20 10.47
C VAL A 18 11.22 5.28 11.12
N LYS A 19 11.38 4.71 12.31
CA LYS A 19 12.65 4.56 12.98
C LYS A 19 13.28 3.22 12.62
N TYR A 20 14.48 3.28 12.05
CA TYR A 20 15.29 2.09 11.78
C TYR A 20 16.68 2.30 12.36
N THR A 21 17.02 1.52 13.38
CA THR A 21 18.22 1.69 14.19
C THR A 21 18.32 3.12 14.78
N GLU A 22 19.37 3.86 14.48
CA GLU A 22 19.63 5.25 14.93
C GLU A 22 19.00 6.31 13.99
N SER A 23 18.47 5.89 12.84
CA SER A 23 17.94 6.80 11.80
C SER A 23 16.43 6.89 11.83
N VAL A 24 15.90 8.09 11.57
CA VAL A 24 14.47 8.34 11.38
C VAL A 24 14.25 8.74 9.94
N TYR A 25 13.35 8.03 9.27
CA TYR A 25 12.95 8.28 7.89
C TYR A 25 11.50 8.75 7.86
N ILE A 26 11.21 9.75 7.02
CA ILE A 26 9.84 10.14 6.72
C ILE A 26 9.43 9.46 5.42
N VAL A 27 8.29 8.80 5.42
CA VAL A 27 7.71 8.16 4.24
C VAL A 27 6.24 8.54 4.12
N LEU A 28 5.73 8.60 2.89
CA LEU A 28 4.29 8.67 2.63
C LEU A 28 3.78 7.24 2.51
N MET A 29 2.97 6.82 3.46
CA MET A 29 2.37 5.49 3.48
C MET A 29 0.95 5.56 2.96
N GLY A 30 0.70 4.86 1.84
CA GLY A 30 -0.61 4.64 1.28
C GLY A 30 -1.16 3.26 1.66
N ILE A 31 -2.46 3.16 1.92
CA ILE A 31 -3.16 1.89 2.12
C ILE A 31 -4.28 1.80 1.11
N GLU A 32 -4.38 0.66 0.45
CA GLU A 32 -5.43 0.26 -0.47
C GLU A 32 -6.07 -1.02 0.07
N ALA A 33 -7.24 -0.92 0.69
CA ALA A 33 -7.98 -2.08 1.18
C ALA A 33 -8.76 -2.74 0.04
N GLN A 34 -8.71 -4.07 -0.03
CA GLN A 34 -9.38 -4.88 -1.05
C GLN A 34 -10.04 -6.09 -0.40
N THR A 35 -11.32 -6.31 -0.63
CA THR A 35 -12.05 -7.52 -0.23
C THR A 35 -12.04 -8.58 -1.34
N ASP A 36 -11.89 -8.14 -2.57
CA ASP A 36 -11.77 -9.00 -3.74
C ASP A 36 -10.41 -8.84 -4.41
N VAL A 37 -9.99 -9.87 -5.16
CA VAL A 37 -8.74 -9.81 -5.94
C VAL A 37 -8.87 -8.79 -7.06
N HIS A 38 -7.99 -7.81 -7.06
CA HIS A 38 -7.97 -6.78 -8.09
C HIS A 38 -6.85 -7.06 -9.10
N TYR A 39 -7.18 -7.68 -10.23
CA TYR A 39 -6.20 -8.17 -11.21
C TYR A 39 -5.33 -7.08 -11.86
N SER A 40 -5.68 -5.81 -11.77
CA SER A 40 -4.83 -4.71 -12.23
C SER A 40 -4.19 -3.92 -11.06
N MET A 41 -4.03 -4.54 -9.90
CA MET A 41 -3.51 -3.87 -8.70
C MET A 41 -2.12 -3.26 -8.88
N PRO A 42 -1.15 -3.90 -9.58
CA PRO A 42 0.15 -3.28 -9.85
C PRO A 42 0.04 -1.94 -10.60
N VAL A 43 -0.84 -1.87 -11.59
CA VAL A 43 -1.07 -0.61 -12.34
C VAL A 43 -1.78 0.43 -11.47
N LYS A 44 -2.77 0.00 -10.68
CA LYS A 44 -3.51 0.90 -9.78
C LYS A 44 -2.56 1.58 -8.78
N THR A 45 -1.73 0.81 -8.09
CA THR A 45 -0.78 1.33 -7.11
C THR A 45 0.32 2.18 -7.76
N MET A 46 0.86 1.74 -8.90
CA MET A 46 1.84 2.50 -9.68
C MET A 46 1.32 3.91 -10.03
N ILE A 47 0.06 4.02 -10.49
CA ILE A 47 -0.54 5.31 -10.82
C ILE A 47 -0.61 6.20 -9.57
N TYR A 48 -1.04 5.67 -8.43
CA TYR A 48 -1.12 6.46 -7.21
C TYR A 48 0.24 6.94 -6.71
N ASP A 49 1.26 6.09 -6.77
CA ASP A 49 2.61 6.47 -6.36
C ASP A 49 3.20 7.51 -7.32
N ALA A 50 3.02 7.31 -8.64
CA ALA A 50 3.46 8.28 -9.64
C ALA A 50 2.79 9.64 -9.48
N MET A 51 1.48 9.68 -9.16
CA MET A 51 0.77 10.94 -8.88
C MET A 51 1.36 11.66 -7.66
N ASN A 52 1.68 10.93 -6.58
CA ASN A 52 2.29 11.54 -5.39
C ASN A 52 3.70 12.08 -5.67
N TYR A 53 4.53 11.36 -6.43
CA TYR A 53 5.84 11.87 -6.84
C TYR A 53 5.70 13.08 -7.76
N GLY A 54 4.75 13.06 -8.69
CA GLY A 54 4.45 14.20 -9.56
C GLY A 54 4.03 15.45 -8.78
N GLU A 55 3.22 15.28 -7.72
CA GLU A 55 2.81 16.38 -6.84
C GLU A 55 4.00 16.95 -6.07
N GLN A 56 4.88 16.10 -5.50
CA GLN A 56 6.09 16.56 -4.82
C GLN A 56 6.99 17.39 -5.76
N VAL A 57 7.19 16.95 -7.00
CA VAL A 57 7.95 17.73 -8.01
C VAL A 57 7.27 19.06 -8.29
N ASN A 58 5.94 19.08 -8.44
CA ASN A 58 5.20 20.32 -8.68
C ASN A 58 5.26 21.29 -7.50
N GLU A 59 5.27 20.78 -6.27
CA GLU A 59 5.41 21.60 -5.07
C GLU A 59 6.82 22.19 -4.97
N ALA A 60 7.87 21.41 -5.21
CA ALA A 60 9.25 21.89 -5.28
C ALA A 60 9.37 23.02 -6.31
N LYS A 61 8.82 22.78 -7.52
CA LYS A 61 8.79 23.79 -8.58
C LYS A 61 8.14 25.11 -8.16
N LYS A 62 6.98 25.04 -7.52
CA LYS A 62 6.27 26.23 -7.01
C LYS A 62 7.10 26.97 -5.96
N GLN A 63 7.76 26.23 -5.08
CA GLN A 63 8.59 26.80 -4.03
C GLN A 63 9.80 27.52 -4.61
N HIS A 64 10.53 26.90 -5.54
CA HIS A 64 11.68 27.53 -6.22
C HIS A 64 11.28 28.73 -7.05
N GLN A 65 10.14 28.67 -7.75
CA GLN A 65 9.61 29.85 -8.49
C GLN A 65 9.30 31.03 -7.56
N LYS A 66 8.71 30.73 -6.38
CA LYS A 66 8.42 31.76 -5.37
C LYS A 66 9.70 32.37 -4.80
N ASN A 67 10.68 31.54 -4.50
CA ASN A 67 11.96 31.96 -3.92
C ASN A 67 12.91 32.57 -4.94
N LYS A 68 12.73 32.32 -6.24
CA LYS A 68 13.61 32.74 -7.35
C LYS A 68 15.04 32.22 -7.15
N ASP A 69 15.21 30.99 -6.73
CA ASP A 69 16.48 30.42 -6.25
C ASP A 69 17.10 29.38 -7.18
N TYR A 70 16.60 29.24 -8.42
CA TYR A 70 17.23 28.41 -9.44
C TYR A 70 18.63 28.95 -9.79
N LYS A 71 19.61 28.05 -9.86
CA LYS A 71 21.01 28.36 -10.10
C LYS A 71 21.41 28.14 -11.57
N SER A 72 20.60 27.44 -12.36
CA SER A 72 20.88 27.12 -13.76
C SER A 72 19.62 27.08 -14.62
N SER A 73 19.81 27.09 -15.94
CA SER A 73 18.73 26.95 -16.91
C SER A 73 18.07 25.55 -16.81
N ASP A 74 18.84 24.54 -16.48
CA ASP A 74 18.34 23.15 -16.38
C ASP A 74 17.40 23.01 -15.17
N GLU A 75 17.76 23.62 -14.04
CA GLU A 75 16.88 23.68 -12.86
C GLU A 75 15.60 24.46 -13.15
N PHE A 76 15.71 25.59 -13.85
CA PHE A 76 14.55 26.38 -14.23
C PHE A 76 13.61 25.61 -15.17
N LEU A 77 14.15 24.87 -16.15
CA LEU A 77 13.35 24.08 -17.10
C LEU A 77 12.68 22.89 -16.44
N SER A 78 13.43 22.17 -15.62
CA SER A 78 12.90 20.99 -14.89
C SER A 78 11.96 21.40 -13.76
N GLY A 79 12.20 22.54 -13.13
CA GLY A 79 11.53 22.97 -11.91
C GLY A 79 12.00 22.22 -10.65
N PHE A 80 13.12 21.47 -10.75
CA PHE A 80 13.67 20.62 -9.71
C PHE A 80 15.18 20.77 -9.69
N THR A 81 15.78 20.94 -8.51
CA THR A 81 17.21 21.15 -8.36
C THR A 81 17.96 19.86 -8.05
N LEU A 82 19.28 19.89 -8.17
CA LEU A 82 20.11 18.73 -7.84
C LEU A 82 20.06 18.37 -6.34
N GLU A 83 19.77 19.32 -5.48
CA GLU A 83 19.66 19.15 -4.05
C GLU A 83 18.28 18.65 -3.60
N ASP A 84 17.26 18.81 -4.40
CA ASP A 84 15.90 18.33 -4.06
C ASP A 84 15.87 16.82 -3.88
N ARG A 85 15.03 16.39 -2.97
CA ARG A 85 14.80 14.95 -2.70
C ARG A 85 13.31 14.69 -2.56
N LEU A 86 12.88 13.57 -3.13
CA LEU A 86 11.52 13.12 -2.96
C LEU A 86 11.36 12.32 -1.66
N THR A 87 10.26 12.53 -0.98
CA THR A 87 9.84 11.65 0.11
C THR A 87 9.38 10.33 -0.47
N PRO A 88 9.93 9.17 -0.02
CA PRO A 88 9.50 7.87 -0.50
C PRO A 88 8.00 7.65 -0.30
N VAL A 89 7.34 7.08 -1.30
CA VAL A 89 5.93 6.66 -1.24
C VAL A 89 5.91 5.14 -1.16
N ILE A 90 5.26 4.61 -0.11
CA ILE A 90 5.09 3.17 0.11
C ILE A 90 3.60 2.88 0.15
N THR A 91 3.10 2.17 -0.86
CA THR A 91 1.69 1.73 -0.88
C THR A 91 1.60 0.27 -0.45
N ILE A 92 0.78 0.01 0.57
CA ILE A 92 0.42 -1.34 1.03
C ILE A 92 -0.94 -1.68 0.45
N THR A 93 -1.01 -2.80 -0.25
CA THR A 93 -2.28 -3.43 -0.65
C THR A 93 -2.69 -4.36 0.48
N LEU A 94 -3.70 -3.95 1.25
CA LEU A 94 -4.25 -4.75 2.34
C LEU A 94 -5.40 -5.60 1.78
N TYR A 95 -5.19 -6.91 1.70
CA TYR A 95 -6.21 -7.83 1.23
C TYR A 95 -6.98 -8.42 2.43
N LEU A 96 -8.27 -8.18 2.46
CA LEU A 96 -9.19 -8.59 3.54
C LEU A 96 -10.18 -9.67 3.07
N GLY A 97 -9.94 -10.25 1.88
CA GLY A 97 -10.75 -11.34 1.36
C GLY A 97 -10.43 -12.69 2.02
N THR A 98 -11.39 -13.62 1.93
CA THR A 98 -11.29 -14.97 2.50
C THR A 98 -10.77 -16.01 1.50
N LYS A 99 -10.58 -15.63 0.23
CA LYS A 99 -10.03 -16.47 -0.84
C LYS A 99 -8.53 -16.20 -1.00
N ASN A 100 -7.79 -17.17 -1.55
CA ASN A 100 -6.39 -16.93 -1.88
C ASN A 100 -6.24 -15.81 -2.90
N TRP A 101 -5.20 -14.99 -2.74
CA TRP A 101 -4.83 -14.01 -3.75
C TRP A 101 -4.21 -14.73 -4.95
N ASP A 102 -4.90 -14.69 -6.10
CA ASP A 102 -4.45 -15.27 -7.37
C ASP A 102 -4.13 -14.20 -8.44
N GLY A 103 -4.21 -12.92 -8.07
CA GLY A 103 -3.89 -11.80 -8.95
C GLY A 103 -2.38 -11.54 -9.08
N PRO A 104 -1.98 -10.79 -10.12
CA PRO A 104 -0.59 -10.42 -10.33
C PRO A 104 -0.07 -9.55 -9.17
N ARG A 105 1.19 -9.77 -8.80
CA ARG A 105 1.91 -9.02 -7.77
C ARG A 105 2.91 -8.03 -8.33
N SER A 106 3.12 -8.08 -9.64
CA SER A 106 3.99 -7.14 -10.34
C SER A 106 3.45 -6.79 -11.72
N LEU A 107 3.93 -5.66 -12.25
CA LEU A 107 3.56 -5.21 -13.59
C LEU A 107 4.00 -6.24 -14.65
N VAL A 108 5.14 -6.88 -14.46
CA VAL A 108 5.67 -7.88 -15.41
C VAL A 108 4.81 -9.13 -15.45
N GLU A 109 4.23 -9.54 -14.32
CA GLU A 109 3.30 -10.68 -14.29
C GLU A 109 2.01 -10.42 -15.10
N MET A 110 1.71 -9.15 -15.39
CA MET A 110 0.56 -8.75 -16.24
C MET A 110 0.89 -8.74 -17.73
N MET A 111 2.17 -8.91 -18.09
CA MET A 111 2.63 -8.86 -19.48
C MET A 111 2.60 -10.24 -20.13
N PRO A 112 2.41 -10.33 -21.47
CA PRO A 112 2.57 -11.58 -22.18
C PRO A 112 4.03 -12.06 -22.08
N HIS A 113 4.26 -13.35 -22.38
CA HIS A 113 5.62 -13.84 -22.52
C HIS A 113 6.39 -13.00 -23.56
N MET A 114 7.57 -12.53 -23.17
CA MET A 114 8.41 -11.68 -24.00
C MET A 114 9.84 -12.24 -24.09
N ASP A 115 10.55 -11.82 -25.11
CA ASP A 115 11.96 -12.15 -25.27
C ASP A 115 12.78 -11.50 -24.12
N GLU A 116 13.67 -12.30 -23.50
CA GLU A 116 14.49 -11.87 -22.37
C GLU A 116 15.37 -10.64 -22.69
N ARG A 117 15.65 -10.38 -23.97
CA ARG A 117 16.40 -9.19 -24.39
C ARG A 117 15.66 -7.87 -24.09
N PHE A 118 14.33 -7.90 -23.96
CA PHE A 118 13.54 -6.72 -23.60
C PHE A 118 13.44 -6.51 -22.10
N ARG A 119 13.65 -7.56 -21.31
CA ARG A 119 13.50 -7.52 -19.84
C ARG A 119 14.26 -6.38 -19.15
N PRO A 120 15.52 -6.06 -19.51
CA PRO A 120 16.29 -4.97 -18.89
C PRO A 120 15.72 -3.57 -19.15
N PHE A 121 14.86 -3.41 -20.14
CA PHE A 121 14.25 -2.11 -20.49
C PHE A 121 12.88 -1.88 -19.84
N ILE A 122 12.36 -2.87 -19.11
CA ILE A 122 11.07 -2.81 -18.47
C ILE A 122 11.26 -2.60 -16.96
N ASN A 123 10.79 -1.46 -16.47
CA ASN A 123 10.73 -1.22 -15.04
C ASN A 123 9.57 -2.02 -14.45
N ASP A 124 9.89 -3.02 -13.63
CA ASP A 124 8.87 -3.77 -12.89
C ASP A 124 8.36 -2.95 -11.71
N TYR A 125 7.07 -2.92 -11.54
CA TYR A 125 6.41 -2.31 -10.39
C TYR A 125 5.72 -3.41 -9.57
N ARG A 126 6.20 -3.64 -8.35
CA ARG A 126 5.68 -4.65 -7.42
C ARG A 126 4.78 -4.05 -6.38
N ILE A 127 3.67 -4.72 -6.08
CA ILE A 127 2.81 -4.33 -4.96
C ILE A 127 3.38 -4.87 -3.63
N ASN A 128 3.16 -4.11 -2.55
CA ASN A 128 3.40 -4.60 -1.19
C ASN A 128 2.10 -5.21 -0.68
N LEU A 129 1.86 -6.47 -1.03
CA LEU A 129 0.65 -7.19 -0.62
C LEU A 129 0.76 -7.64 0.83
N LEU A 130 -0.17 -7.19 1.66
CA LEU A 130 -0.40 -7.69 3.01
C LEU A 130 -1.65 -8.56 2.97
N ASN A 131 -1.44 -9.87 2.93
CA ASN A 131 -2.50 -10.89 2.87
C ASN A 131 -2.50 -11.72 4.16
N PRO A 132 -3.52 -11.61 5.03
CA PRO A 132 -3.61 -12.37 6.27
C PRO A 132 -3.50 -13.88 6.08
N LEU A 133 -3.99 -14.43 4.96
CA LEU A 133 -3.91 -15.86 4.67
C LEU A 133 -2.47 -16.37 4.53
N GLU A 134 -1.53 -15.49 4.17
CA GLU A 134 -0.10 -15.81 3.97
C GLU A 134 0.75 -15.52 5.21
N ILE A 135 0.20 -14.86 6.24
CA ILE A 135 0.94 -14.53 7.46
C ILE A 135 1.15 -15.81 8.29
N THR A 136 2.39 -16.08 8.64
CA THR A 136 2.77 -17.22 9.49
C THR A 136 2.99 -16.83 10.94
N ASP A 137 3.33 -15.57 11.22
CA ASP A 137 3.61 -15.04 12.55
C ASP A 137 2.84 -13.75 12.81
N PHE A 138 1.78 -13.83 13.58
CA PHE A 138 0.95 -12.69 13.97
C PHE A 138 1.49 -11.92 15.19
N SER A 139 2.52 -12.41 15.87
CA SER A 139 3.08 -11.78 17.06
C SER A 139 3.66 -10.38 16.81
N LYS A 140 3.94 -10.05 15.54
CA LYS A 140 4.40 -8.74 15.09
C LYS A 140 3.32 -7.66 15.16
N PHE A 141 2.06 -8.04 15.12
CA PHE A 141 0.94 -7.11 15.21
C PHE A 141 0.56 -6.91 16.68
N LYS A 142 0.62 -5.66 17.16
CA LYS A 142 0.42 -5.32 18.59
C LYS A 142 -0.92 -4.61 18.85
N THR A 143 -1.76 -4.46 17.82
CA THR A 143 -3.05 -3.76 17.88
C THR A 143 -4.19 -4.69 17.52
N GLY A 144 -5.42 -4.19 17.43
CA GLY A 144 -6.59 -4.91 16.90
C GLY A 144 -6.41 -5.53 15.51
N LEU A 145 -5.34 -5.21 14.78
CA LEU A 145 -5.00 -5.89 13.52
C LEU A 145 -4.69 -7.38 13.73
N ARG A 146 -4.10 -7.76 14.86
CA ARG A 146 -3.78 -9.16 15.13
C ARG A 146 -5.04 -10.03 15.17
N PRO A 147 -6.01 -9.80 16.07
CA PRO A 147 -7.23 -10.61 16.09
C PRO A 147 -8.01 -10.56 14.78
N LEU A 148 -8.07 -9.40 14.10
CA LEU A 148 -8.71 -9.30 12.79
C LEU A 148 -8.06 -10.22 11.75
N PHE A 149 -6.73 -10.22 11.65
CA PHE A 149 -6.02 -11.03 10.66
C PHE A 149 -6.04 -12.53 10.99
N GLU A 150 -5.99 -12.90 12.28
CA GLU A 150 -6.14 -14.28 12.74
C GLU A 150 -7.53 -14.83 12.42
N VAL A 151 -8.58 -14.04 12.62
CA VAL A 151 -9.95 -14.40 12.23
C VAL A 151 -10.08 -14.56 10.72
N LEU A 152 -9.61 -13.56 9.93
CA LEU A 152 -9.64 -13.66 8.46
C LEU A 152 -8.92 -14.90 7.94
N LYS A 153 -7.77 -15.24 8.52
CA LYS A 153 -7.02 -16.43 8.12
C LYS A 153 -7.78 -17.74 8.36
N ASN A 154 -8.58 -17.80 9.40
CA ASN A 154 -9.30 -19.00 9.80
C ASN A 154 -10.80 -18.96 9.43
N ALA A 155 -11.26 -17.90 8.76
CA ALA A 155 -12.68 -17.68 8.46
C ALA A 155 -13.34 -18.82 7.65
N SER A 156 -12.58 -19.58 6.87
CA SER A 156 -13.07 -20.72 6.09
C SER A 156 -13.12 -22.05 6.88
N ASP A 157 -12.67 -22.07 8.14
CA ASP A 157 -12.60 -23.29 8.98
C ASP A 157 -13.23 -22.99 10.35
N GLU A 158 -14.51 -23.33 10.50
CA GLU A 158 -15.28 -23.07 11.73
C GLU A 158 -14.63 -23.68 12.99
N GLY A 159 -14.01 -24.85 12.86
CA GLY A 159 -13.35 -25.51 13.98
C GLY A 159 -12.15 -24.71 14.48
N LYS A 160 -11.29 -24.29 13.55
CA LYS A 160 -10.12 -23.46 13.88
C LYS A 160 -10.53 -22.09 14.39
N LEU A 161 -11.56 -21.48 13.80
CA LEU A 161 -12.07 -20.18 14.23
C LEU A 161 -12.59 -20.25 15.66
N ASN A 162 -13.38 -21.27 15.99
CA ASN A 162 -13.91 -21.47 17.35
C ASN A 162 -12.79 -21.73 18.36
N ASP A 163 -11.83 -22.57 18.02
CA ASP A 163 -10.63 -22.81 18.84
C ASP A 163 -9.82 -21.53 19.09
N LEU A 164 -9.64 -20.71 18.05
CA LEU A 164 -8.94 -19.44 18.14
C LEU A 164 -9.64 -18.47 19.11
N ILE A 165 -10.94 -18.27 18.95
CA ILE A 165 -11.72 -17.32 19.77
C ILE A 165 -11.81 -17.78 21.24
N THR A 166 -11.87 -19.08 21.49
CA THR A 166 -12.06 -19.63 22.84
C THR A 166 -10.76 -19.81 23.60
N LYS A 167 -9.62 -20.06 22.93
CA LYS A 167 -8.35 -20.43 23.56
C LYS A 167 -7.31 -19.31 23.58
N ASP A 168 -7.38 -18.34 22.66
CA ASP A 168 -6.40 -17.25 22.62
C ASP A 168 -6.87 -16.08 23.49
N GLU A 169 -6.07 -15.73 24.50
CA GLU A 169 -6.35 -14.62 25.42
C GLU A 169 -6.46 -13.26 24.70
N THR A 170 -5.91 -13.13 23.49
CA THR A 170 -6.02 -11.91 22.68
C THR A 170 -7.48 -11.53 22.43
N PHE A 171 -8.36 -12.54 22.31
CA PHE A 171 -9.78 -12.31 22.04
C PHE A 171 -10.61 -11.92 23.28
N THR A 172 -10.07 -12.10 24.48
CA THR A 172 -10.77 -11.68 25.73
C THR A 172 -10.79 -10.16 25.92
N ARG A 173 -9.97 -9.42 25.18
CA ARG A 173 -9.78 -7.95 25.30
C ARG A 173 -9.85 -7.22 23.96
N VAL A 174 -10.60 -7.77 23.01
CA VAL A 174 -10.80 -7.12 21.70
C VAL A 174 -11.69 -5.89 21.89
N ASP A 175 -11.26 -4.74 21.36
CA ASP A 175 -12.04 -3.51 21.39
C ASP A 175 -13.24 -3.55 20.42
N VAL A 176 -14.19 -2.65 20.63
CA VAL A 176 -15.46 -2.60 19.87
C VAL A 176 -15.21 -2.34 18.38
N GLU A 177 -14.23 -1.51 18.05
CA GLU A 177 -13.87 -1.20 16.66
C GLU A 177 -13.31 -2.43 15.94
N THR A 178 -12.47 -3.22 16.62
CA THR A 178 -11.94 -4.48 16.08
C THR A 178 -13.05 -5.52 15.88
N VAL A 179 -13.98 -5.65 16.83
CA VAL A 179 -15.15 -6.53 16.67
C VAL A 179 -16.02 -6.10 15.49
N ALA A 180 -16.25 -4.79 15.33
CA ALA A 180 -17.02 -4.26 14.21
C ALA A 180 -16.32 -4.55 12.87
N ALA A 181 -14.98 -4.42 12.81
CA ALA A 181 -14.20 -4.76 11.63
C ALA A 181 -14.26 -6.26 11.29
N ILE A 182 -14.14 -7.13 12.29
CA ILE A 182 -14.28 -8.58 12.11
C ILE A 182 -15.66 -8.90 11.51
N ASN A 183 -16.73 -8.37 12.09
CA ASN A 183 -18.10 -8.60 11.61
C ASN A 183 -18.30 -8.07 10.19
N LEU A 184 -17.67 -6.96 9.82
CA LEU A 184 -17.77 -6.37 8.49
C LEU A 184 -17.12 -7.25 7.41
N PHE A 185 -15.97 -7.87 7.71
CA PHE A 185 -15.16 -8.57 6.70
C PHE A 185 -15.37 -10.10 6.71
N VAL A 186 -15.74 -10.67 7.83
CA VAL A 186 -15.96 -12.13 7.96
C VAL A 186 -17.45 -12.48 7.86
N GLY A 187 -18.33 -11.48 7.99
CA GLY A 187 -19.76 -11.49 7.78
C GLY A 187 -20.47 -12.82 8.12
N THR A 188 -21.07 -12.90 9.28
CA THR A 188 -22.12 -13.88 9.51
C THR A 188 -23.43 -13.28 9.01
N ASP A 189 -23.89 -13.70 7.83
CA ASP A 189 -25.31 -13.57 7.47
C ASP A 189 -26.17 -14.38 8.43
#